data_5559b6072331c1640a2b75bd389cc66d
#
_entry.id   5559b6072331c1640a2b75bd389cc66d
#
_cell.length_a   1.000
_cell.length_b   1.000
_cell.length_c   1.000
_cell.angle_alpha   90.00
_cell.angle_beta   90.00
_cell.angle_gamma   90.00
#
_symmetry.space_group_name_H-M   'P 1'
#
loop_
_entity.id
_entity.type
_entity.pdbx_description
1 polymer ?
#
loop_
_entity_poly.entity_id
_entity_poly.type
_entity_poly.pdbx_seq_one_letter_code
_entity_poly.pdbx_strand_id
1 'polypeptide(L)'
;DKIESAKSIFIVGRGSAAPLMIHFERRLRRSGIHCRVALNLQRRDLSEQLVGIQKGDAIIIFGFQSFNSLPSGYSALIESARSVGAHSIAIGDATILTTRPKPDMVLSVSRPNEGVMQLRSGPMLVCEALAMTLLHKKSKKAVQGMEALEHLRANFLGVKEGK
;
A
#
# COMPACT_ATOMS: atom_id res chain seq x y z
N ASP A 1 -4.78 10.64 -8.70
CA ASP A 1 -5.62 10.08 -9.77
C ASP A 1 -5.34 8.59 -10.03
N LYS A 2 -4.06 8.12 -10.21
CA LYS A 2 -3.74 6.71 -10.53
C LYS A 2 -4.17 5.70 -9.45
N ILE A 3 -4.03 6.03 -8.17
CA ILE A 3 -4.50 5.17 -7.06
C ILE A 3 -6.03 5.27 -6.92
N GLU A 4 -6.56 6.45 -7.17
CA GLU A 4 -8.00 6.71 -7.10
C GLU A 4 -8.78 5.87 -8.12
N SER A 5 -8.28 5.78 -9.34
CA SER A 5 -8.90 4.99 -10.42
C SER A 5 -8.62 3.49 -10.31
N ALA A 6 -7.72 3.07 -9.43
CA ALA A 6 -7.35 1.67 -9.29
C ALA A 6 -8.54 0.79 -8.87
N LYS A 7 -8.69 -0.36 -9.54
CA LYS A 7 -9.68 -1.38 -9.23
C LYS A 7 -9.30 -2.14 -7.97
N SER A 8 -8.04 -2.54 -7.89
CA SER A 8 -7.43 -3.19 -6.73
C SER A 8 -6.08 -2.55 -6.41
N ILE A 9 -5.72 -2.58 -5.13
CA ILE A 9 -4.44 -2.06 -4.65
C ILE A 9 -3.65 -3.22 -4.03
N PHE A 10 -2.46 -3.46 -4.55
CA PHE A 10 -1.51 -4.41 -4.00
C PHE A 10 -0.45 -3.66 -3.21
N ILE A 11 -0.26 -4.01 -1.95
CA ILE A 11 0.70 -3.37 -1.05
C ILE A 11 1.84 -4.34 -0.79
N VAL A 12 3.04 -3.97 -1.19
CA VAL A 12 4.22 -4.84 -1.14
C VAL A 12 5.34 -4.19 -0.36
N GLY A 13 6.02 -4.96 0.46
CA GLY A 13 7.19 -4.50 1.20
C GLY A 13 7.76 -5.57 2.13
N ARG A 14 8.86 -5.26 2.80
CA ARG A 14 9.59 -6.20 3.66
C ARG A 14 10.07 -5.56 4.95
N GLY A 15 10.33 -6.41 5.93
CA GLY A 15 11.00 -6.04 7.17
C GLY A 15 10.31 -4.89 7.91
N SER A 16 11.02 -3.80 8.12
CA SER A 16 10.53 -2.63 8.88
C SER A 16 9.35 -1.90 8.25
N ALA A 17 9.02 -2.18 7.00
CA ALA A 17 7.83 -1.63 6.33
C ALA A 17 6.53 -2.30 6.78
N ALA A 18 6.59 -3.51 7.33
CA ALA A 18 5.41 -4.31 7.67
C ALA A 18 4.35 -3.56 8.50
N PRO A 19 4.69 -2.87 9.60
CA PRO A 19 3.69 -2.13 10.39
C PRO A 19 3.00 -1.02 9.60
N LEU A 20 3.74 -0.34 8.71
CA LEU A 20 3.20 0.72 7.86
C LEU A 20 2.21 0.16 6.84
N MET A 21 2.54 -0.97 6.24
CA MET A 21 1.70 -1.65 5.26
C MET A 21 0.39 -2.12 5.89
N ILE A 22 0.46 -2.76 7.05
CA ILE A 22 -0.72 -3.24 7.79
C ILE A 22 -1.60 -2.06 8.22
N HIS A 23 -0.98 -0.97 8.71
CA HIS A 23 -1.71 0.23 9.08
C HIS A 23 -2.43 0.83 7.86
N PHE A 24 -1.73 1.02 6.76
CA PHE A 24 -2.27 1.60 5.54
C PHE A 24 -3.40 0.73 4.96
N GLU A 25 -3.21 -0.59 4.90
CA GLU A 25 -4.22 -1.55 4.48
C GLU A 25 -5.49 -1.43 5.31
N ARG A 26 -5.38 -1.38 6.64
CA ARG A 26 -6.54 -1.22 7.53
C ARG A 26 -7.30 0.08 7.26
N ARG A 27 -6.59 1.18 6.98
CA ARG A 27 -7.21 2.47 6.63
C ARG A 27 -8.01 2.36 5.34
N LEU A 28 -7.43 1.75 4.31
CA LEU A 28 -8.09 1.56 3.02
C LEU A 28 -9.31 0.63 3.11
N ARG A 29 -9.17 -0.50 3.79
CA ARG A 29 -10.27 -1.47 3.97
C ARG A 29 -11.47 -0.90 4.69
N ARG A 30 -11.26 -0.13 5.75
CA ARG A 30 -12.35 0.56 6.46
C ARG A 30 -13.18 1.46 5.55
N SER A 31 -12.62 1.87 4.46
CA SER A 31 -13.23 2.75 3.46
C SER A 31 -13.77 2.00 2.25
N GLY A 32 -13.92 0.70 2.36
CA GLY A 32 -14.40 -0.13 1.26
C GLY A 32 -13.46 -0.22 0.06
N ILE A 33 -12.18 0.16 0.23
CA ILE A 33 -11.18 0.07 -0.84
C ILE A 33 -10.55 -1.32 -0.78
N HIS A 34 -10.69 -2.08 -1.87
CA HIS A 34 -10.08 -3.41 -1.97
C HIS A 34 -8.56 -3.29 -2.08
N CYS A 35 -7.87 -3.91 -1.14
CA CYS A 35 -6.41 -3.98 -1.13
C CYS A 35 -5.93 -5.33 -0.57
N ARG A 36 -4.75 -5.72 -0.99
CA ARG A 36 -4.06 -6.94 -0.55
C ARG A 36 -2.65 -6.60 -0.12
N VAL A 37 -2.19 -7.20 0.98
CA VAL A 37 -0.85 -7.01 1.50
C VAL A 37 -0.02 -8.26 1.25
N ALA A 38 1.13 -8.09 0.60
CA ALA A 38 2.14 -9.12 0.40
C ALA A 38 3.35 -8.79 1.27
N LEU A 39 3.45 -9.45 2.42
CA LEU A 39 4.44 -9.20 3.47
C LEU A 39 5.52 -10.26 3.48
N ASN A 40 6.80 -9.82 3.54
CA ASN A 40 7.97 -10.68 3.81
C ASN A 40 8.07 -11.93 2.93
N LEU A 41 7.42 -11.93 1.78
CA LEU A 41 7.34 -13.08 0.91
C LEU A 41 8.65 -13.31 0.16
N GLN A 42 9.00 -14.56 -0.02
CA GLN A 42 10.02 -14.97 -0.98
C GLN A 42 9.50 -14.72 -2.41
N ARG A 43 10.38 -14.75 -3.40
CA ARG A 43 10.02 -14.44 -4.80
C ARG A 43 8.86 -15.27 -5.33
N ARG A 44 8.84 -16.56 -5.01
CA ARG A 44 7.78 -17.47 -5.43
C ARG A 44 6.44 -17.04 -4.84
N ASP A 45 6.37 -16.88 -3.53
CA ASP A 45 5.16 -16.53 -2.81
C ASP A 45 4.65 -15.14 -3.24
N LEU A 46 5.57 -14.20 -3.49
CA LEU A 46 5.23 -12.88 -4.00
C LEU A 46 4.57 -12.98 -5.39
N SER A 47 5.11 -13.82 -6.28
CA SER A 47 4.54 -14.04 -7.61
C SER A 47 3.12 -14.59 -7.53
N GLU A 48 2.89 -15.57 -6.65
CA GLU A 48 1.56 -16.16 -6.42
C GLU A 48 0.54 -15.10 -5.89
N GLN A 49 0.98 -14.21 -5.00
CA GLN A 49 0.14 -13.13 -4.49
C GLN A 49 -0.20 -12.07 -5.55
N LEU A 50 0.64 -11.92 -6.55
CA LEU A 50 0.53 -10.90 -7.58
C LEU A 50 -0.03 -11.42 -8.91
N VAL A 51 -0.28 -12.72 -9.04
CA VAL A 51 -0.76 -13.34 -10.29
C VAL A 51 -2.05 -12.73 -10.83
N GLY A 52 -2.86 -12.15 -9.97
CA GLY A 52 -4.13 -11.53 -10.34
C GLY A 52 -4.05 -10.04 -10.72
N ILE A 53 -2.85 -9.47 -10.86
CA ILE A 53 -2.68 -8.07 -11.24
C ILE A 53 -3.15 -7.87 -12.70
N GLN A 54 -3.94 -6.82 -12.90
CA GLN A 54 -4.53 -6.47 -14.17
C GLN A 54 -4.30 -5.00 -14.53
N LYS A 55 -4.58 -4.68 -15.78
CA LYS A 55 -4.60 -3.29 -16.25
C LYS A 55 -5.53 -2.42 -15.40
N GLY A 56 -4.99 -1.31 -14.94
CA GLY A 56 -5.70 -0.35 -14.10
C GLY A 56 -5.66 -0.66 -12.60
N ASP A 57 -4.94 -1.70 -12.17
CA ASP A 57 -4.61 -1.89 -10.77
C ASP A 57 -3.44 -1.00 -10.35
N ALA A 58 -3.22 -0.87 -9.04
CA ALA A 58 -2.06 -0.17 -8.49
C ALA A 58 -1.24 -1.08 -7.57
N ILE A 59 0.07 -1.00 -7.70
CA ILE A 59 1.01 -1.60 -6.76
C ILE A 59 1.67 -0.49 -5.96
N ILE A 60 1.56 -0.57 -4.64
CA ILE A 60 2.23 0.34 -3.72
C ILE A 60 3.38 -0.42 -3.06
N ILE A 61 4.60 0.01 -3.33
CA ILE A 61 5.83 -0.64 -2.89
C ILE A 61 6.44 0.18 -1.76
N PHE A 62 6.59 -0.45 -0.59
CA PHE A 62 7.31 0.14 0.54
C PHE A 62 8.76 -0.33 0.54
N GLY A 63 9.70 0.58 0.27
CA GLY A 63 11.13 0.31 0.19
C GLY A 63 11.96 1.29 1.00
N PHE A 64 12.59 0.82 2.09
CA PHE A 64 13.45 1.61 2.96
C PHE A 64 14.82 0.94 3.10
N GLN A 65 15.90 1.72 2.91
CA GLN A 65 17.31 1.35 3.07
C GLN A 65 17.81 0.18 2.20
N SER A 66 16.95 -0.59 1.59
CA SER A 66 17.32 -1.79 0.84
C SER A 66 16.60 -1.91 -0.49
N PHE A 67 16.04 -0.82 -1.01
CA PHE A 67 15.29 -0.85 -2.25
C PHE A 67 16.13 -1.38 -3.42
N ASN A 68 17.41 -1.01 -3.46
CA ASN A 68 18.36 -1.45 -4.48
C ASN A 68 19.12 -2.73 -4.10
N SER A 69 19.11 -3.14 -2.82
CA SER A 69 19.85 -4.31 -2.34
C SER A 69 19.06 -5.62 -2.48
N LEU A 70 17.80 -5.54 -2.84
CA LEU A 70 17.01 -6.74 -3.12
C LEU A 70 17.27 -7.20 -4.55
N PRO A 71 18.04 -8.30 -4.73
CA PRO A 71 18.34 -8.78 -6.09
C PRO A 71 17.02 -9.02 -6.83
N SER A 72 16.79 -8.27 -7.88
CA SER A 72 15.69 -8.37 -8.86
C SER A 72 14.24 -8.22 -8.33
N GLY A 73 14.00 -8.12 -7.00
CA GLY A 73 12.64 -8.18 -6.46
C GLY A 73 11.76 -6.99 -6.87
N TYR A 74 12.12 -5.79 -6.45
CA TYR A 74 11.28 -4.62 -6.71
C TYR A 74 11.38 -4.13 -8.16
N SER A 75 12.53 -4.30 -8.80
CA SER A 75 12.69 -3.98 -10.23
C SER A 75 11.79 -4.86 -11.08
N ALA A 76 11.83 -6.17 -10.87
CA ALA A 76 10.95 -7.11 -11.56
C ALA A 76 9.47 -6.84 -11.29
N LEU A 77 9.12 -6.42 -10.08
CA LEU A 77 7.76 -6.05 -9.73
C LEU A 77 7.27 -4.82 -10.51
N ILE A 78 8.10 -3.79 -10.62
CA ILE A 78 7.78 -2.58 -11.41
C ILE A 78 7.64 -2.91 -12.89
N GLU A 79 8.53 -3.76 -13.42
CA GLU A 79 8.46 -4.24 -14.81
C GLU A 79 7.19 -5.05 -15.07
N SER A 80 6.85 -5.96 -14.16
CA SER A 80 5.63 -6.77 -14.24
C SER A 80 4.38 -5.90 -14.19
N ALA A 81 4.32 -4.93 -13.30
CA ALA A 81 3.22 -3.96 -13.25
C ALA A 81 3.06 -3.22 -14.58
N ARG A 82 4.17 -2.73 -15.11
CA ARG A 82 4.19 -2.00 -16.39
C ARG A 82 3.72 -2.87 -17.55
N SER A 83 4.16 -4.13 -17.62
CA SER A 83 3.82 -5.05 -18.72
C SER A 83 2.33 -5.35 -18.81
N VAL A 84 1.63 -5.38 -17.68
CA VAL A 84 0.17 -5.60 -17.64
C VAL A 84 -0.64 -4.31 -17.65
N GLY A 85 0.01 -3.15 -17.63
CA GLY A 85 -0.66 -1.85 -17.58
C GLY A 85 -1.21 -1.47 -16.20
N ALA A 86 -0.66 -2.03 -15.13
CA ALA A 86 -0.88 -1.59 -13.76
C ALA A 86 0.05 -0.42 -13.40
N HIS A 87 -0.34 0.36 -12.39
CA HIS A 87 0.44 1.51 -11.94
C HIS A 87 1.34 1.14 -10.75
N SER A 88 2.59 1.58 -10.79
CA SER A 88 3.57 1.37 -9.73
C SER A 88 3.83 2.66 -8.96
N ILE A 89 3.63 2.61 -7.64
CA ILE A 89 3.91 3.70 -6.71
C ILE A 89 4.91 3.19 -5.68
N ALA A 90 6.00 3.92 -5.48
CA ALA A 90 6.98 3.54 -4.49
C ALA A 90 7.05 4.59 -3.37
N ILE A 91 7.01 4.10 -2.12
CA ILE A 91 7.12 4.90 -0.90
C ILE A 91 8.39 4.44 -0.17
N GLY A 92 9.31 5.36 0.09
CA GLY A 92 10.57 4.99 0.74
C GLY A 92 11.46 6.18 1.07
N ASP A 93 12.67 5.89 1.48
CA ASP A 93 13.70 6.90 1.73
C ASP A 93 14.40 7.34 0.42
N ALA A 94 15.47 8.12 0.53
CA ALA A 94 16.18 8.65 -0.63
C ALA A 94 16.72 7.58 -1.60
N THR A 95 16.91 6.34 -1.13
CA THR A 95 17.40 5.24 -1.98
C THR A 95 16.42 4.86 -3.09
N ILE A 96 15.14 5.13 -2.88
CA ILE A 96 14.08 4.86 -3.88
C ILE A 96 14.26 5.69 -5.16
N LEU A 97 14.90 6.85 -5.08
CA LEU A 97 15.09 7.75 -6.22
C LEU A 97 16.05 7.18 -7.26
N THR A 98 16.93 6.28 -6.86
CA THR A 98 17.91 5.62 -7.73
C THR A 98 17.44 4.32 -8.35
N THR A 99 16.24 3.85 -7.96
CA THR A 99 15.68 2.58 -8.45
C THR A 99 15.47 2.58 -9.95
N ARG A 100 15.81 1.44 -10.57
CA ARG A 100 15.60 1.17 -12.00
C ARG A 100 14.91 -0.20 -12.16
N PRO A 101 13.87 -0.33 -13.01
CA PRO A 101 13.18 0.77 -13.70
C PRO A 101 12.51 1.74 -12.72
N LYS A 102 12.27 2.99 -13.13
CA LYS A 102 11.57 3.96 -12.28
C LYS A 102 10.11 3.56 -12.12
N PRO A 103 9.55 3.55 -10.91
CA PRO A 103 8.10 3.47 -10.72
C PRO A 103 7.40 4.69 -11.33
N ASP A 104 6.09 4.58 -11.59
CA ASP A 104 5.31 5.68 -12.15
C ASP A 104 5.20 6.88 -11.22
N MET A 105 5.26 6.64 -9.91
CA MET A 105 5.27 7.67 -8.88
C MET A 105 6.22 7.28 -7.75
N VAL A 106 6.94 8.25 -7.24
CA VAL A 106 7.82 8.11 -6.08
C VAL A 106 7.41 9.09 -5.01
N LEU A 107 7.23 8.60 -3.80
CA LEU A 107 7.04 9.38 -2.59
C LEU A 107 8.24 9.14 -1.67
N SER A 108 9.22 10.02 -1.77
CA SER A 108 10.42 9.94 -0.94
C SER A 108 10.17 10.63 0.40
N VAL A 109 10.48 9.92 1.48
CA VAL A 109 10.32 10.40 2.86
C VAL A 109 11.69 10.46 3.51
N SER A 110 12.05 11.60 4.05
CA SER A 110 13.30 11.73 4.79
C SER A 110 13.27 10.81 6.02
N ARG A 111 14.31 10.00 6.13
CA ARG A 111 14.58 9.17 7.30
C ARG A 111 16.00 9.46 7.76
N PRO A 112 16.17 10.21 8.85
CA PRO A 112 17.50 10.45 9.39
C PRO A 112 18.16 9.11 9.73
N ASN A 113 19.41 8.97 9.35
CA ASN A 113 20.21 7.76 9.58
C ASN A 113 20.88 7.84 10.95
N GLU A 114 20.14 8.26 11.95
CA GLU A 114 20.65 8.49 13.29
C GLU A 114 20.43 7.25 14.16
N GLY A 115 21.51 6.50 14.33
CA GLY A 115 21.61 5.44 15.33
C GLY A 115 20.76 4.19 15.06
N VAL A 116 20.49 3.46 16.13
CA VAL A 116 19.84 2.13 16.12
C VAL A 116 18.32 2.22 15.85
N MET A 117 17.69 3.36 16.13
CA MET A 117 16.25 3.54 15.98
C MET A 117 15.87 4.28 14.71
N GLN A 118 15.19 3.58 13.83
CA GLN A 118 14.63 4.16 12.62
C GLN A 118 13.27 4.81 12.90
N LEU A 119 13.18 6.12 12.76
CA LEU A 119 11.92 6.84 12.89
C LEU A 119 10.94 6.45 11.79
N ARG A 120 9.72 6.09 12.19
CA ARG A 120 8.63 5.73 11.27
C ARG A 120 7.56 6.81 11.13
N SER A 121 7.68 7.90 11.87
CA SER A 121 6.70 9.00 11.88
C SER A 121 6.48 9.60 10.49
N GLY A 122 7.54 9.91 9.76
CA GLY A 122 7.44 10.47 8.42
C GLY A 122 6.72 9.53 7.44
N PRO A 123 7.15 8.27 7.27
CA PRO A 123 6.44 7.29 6.46
C PRO A 123 4.99 7.06 6.90
N MET A 124 4.71 7.06 8.21
CA MET A 124 3.34 6.94 8.73
C MET A 124 2.48 8.12 8.31
N LEU A 125 3.01 9.35 8.42
CA LEU A 125 2.31 10.56 7.98
C LEU A 125 1.95 10.50 6.49
N VAL A 126 2.86 9.99 5.64
CA VAL A 126 2.57 9.80 4.20
C VAL A 126 1.45 8.78 4.00
N CYS A 127 1.45 7.67 4.74
CA CYS A 127 0.36 6.69 4.68
C CYS A 127 -0.99 7.31 5.06
N GLU A 128 -1.04 8.09 6.15
CA GLU A 128 -2.25 8.79 6.58
C GLU A 128 -2.71 9.82 5.55
N ALA A 129 -1.80 10.65 5.05
CA ALA A 129 -2.13 11.66 4.03
C ALA A 129 -2.68 11.02 2.75
N LEU A 130 -2.08 9.90 2.30
CA LEU A 130 -2.59 9.16 1.15
C LEU A 130 -3.97 8.56 1.43
N ALA A 131 -4.16 7.92 2.58
CA ALA A 131 -5.45 7.36 2.97
C ALA A 131 -6.52 8.45 3.01
N MET A 132 -6.26 9.57 3.67
CA MET A 132 -7.19 10.71 3.76
C MET A 132 -7.51 11.30 2.39
N THR A 133 -6.52 11.44 1.51
CA THR A 133 -6.72 11.92 0.14
C THR A 133 -7.63 10.99 -0.66
N LEU A 134 -7.41 9.67 -0.56
CA LEU A 134 -8.23 8.67 -1.24
C LEU A 134 -9.68 8.66 -0.69
N LEU A 135 -9.83 8.79 0.62
CA LEU A 135 -11.13 8.89 1.29
C LEU A 135 -11.90 10.11 0.81
N HIS A 136 -11.25 11.26 0.76
CA HIS A 136 -11.87 12.49 0.28
C HIS A 136 -12.33 12.38 -1.17
N LYS A 137 -11.49 11.85 -2.05
CA LYS A 137 -11.80 11.68 -3.47
C LYS A 137 -12.87 10.61 -3.73
N LYS A 138 -12.91 9.55 -2.94
CA LYS A 138 -13.92 8.48 -3.01
C LYS A 138 -14.98 8.59 -1.92
N SER A 139 -15.38 9.79 -1.57
CA SER A 139 -16.22 10.06 -0.39
C SER A 139 -17.48 9.19 -0.31
N LYS A 140 -18.22 9.01 -1.41
CA LYS A 140 -19.41 8.14 -1.45
C LYS A 140 -19.06 6.68 -1.11
N LYS A 141 -18.02 6.13 -1.74
CA LYS A 141 -17.58 4.75 -1.47
C LYS A 141 -17.02 4.60 -0.06
N ALA A 142 -16.36 5.62 0.45
CA ALA A 142 -15.82 5.64 1.80
C ALA A 142 -16.93 5.63 2.85
N VAL A 143 -17.98 6.45 2.68
CA VAL A 143 -19.15 6.45 3.57
C VAL A 143 -19.83 5.08 3.56
N GLN A 144 -20.13 4.53 2.39
CA GLN A 144 -20.72 3.19 2.26
C GLN A 144 -19.86 2.10 2.93
N GLY A 145 -18.53 2.18 2.79
CA GLY A 145 -17.62 1.25 3.45
C GLY A 145 -17.64 1.37 4.97
N MET A 146 -17.74 2.56 5.49
CA MET A 146 -17.85 2.81 6.94
C MET A 146 -19.19 2.34 7.49
N GLU A 147 -20.30 2.62 6.82
CA GLU A 147 -21.63 2.14 7.19
C GLU A 147 -21.69 0.61 7.20
N ALA A 148 -21.17 -0.03 6.14
CA ALA A 148 -21.09 -1.49 6.08
C ALA A 148 -20.23 -2.06 7.23
N LEU A 149 -19.15 -1.40 7.59
CA LEU A 149 -18.31 -1.80 8.72
C LEU A 149 -19.06 -1.70 10.05
N GLU A 150 -19.80 -0.63 10.29
CA GLU A 150 -20.58 -0.48 11.52
C GLU A 150 -21.70 -1.52 11.60
N HIS A 151 -22.39 -1.76 10.50
CA HIS A 151 -23.39 -2.84 10.44
C HIS A 151 -22.80 -4.23 10.74
N LEU A 152 -21.65 -4.56 10.17
CA LEU A 152 -20.95 -5.82 10.46
C LEU A 152 -20.53 -5.91 11.94
N ARG A 153 -20.01 -4.81 12.50
CA ARG A 153 -19.65 -4.77 13.93
C ARG A 153 -20.86 -5.00 14.84
N ALA A 154 -21.96 -4.34 14.56
CA ALA A 154 -23.19 -4.53 15.31
C ALA A 154 -23.63 -6.01 15.29
N ASN A 155 -23.58 -6.65 14.13
CA ASN A 155 -23.91 -8.06 13.99
C ASN A 155 -22.96 -8.99 14.78
N PHE A 156 -21.65 -8.73 14.72
CA PHE A 156 -20.67 -9.54 15.46
C PHE A 156 -20.71 -9.34 16.97
N LEU A 157 -21.08 -8.16 17.44
CA LEU A 157 -21.20 -7.85 18.87
C LEU A 157 -22.57 -8.22 19.45
N GLY A 158 -23.51 -8.69 18.62
CA GLY A 158 -24.87 -9.02 19.06
C GLY A 158 -25.69 -7.80 19.51
N VAL A 159 -25.22 -6.60 19.21
CA VAL A 159 -25.95 -5.37 19.49
C VAL A 159 -27.05 -5.22 18.44
N LYS A 160 -28.27 -5.60 18.80
CA LYS A 160 -29.44 -5.26 17.97
C LYS A 160 -29.57 -3.73 18.01
N GLU A 161 -29.53 -3.10 16.83
CA GLU A 161 -29.91 -1.69 16.73
C GLU A 161 -31.30 -1.55 17.37
N GLY A 162 -31.34 -0.78 18.45
CA GLY A 162 -32.63 -0.45 19.09
C GLY A 162 -33.49 0.30 18.09
N LYS A 163 -34.70 -0.19 17.92
CA LYS A 163 -35.77 0.45 17.16
C LYS A 163 -36.08 1.82 17.70
#